data_6190bd6c05a52b13cc8c2ff31cd765ab
#
_entry.id   6190bd6c05a52b13cc8c2ff31cd765ab
#
_cell.length_a   1.000
_cell.length_b   1.000
_cell.length_c   1.000
_cell.angle_alpha   90.00
_cell.angle_beta   90.00
_cell.angle_gamma   90.00
#
_symmetry.space_group_name_H-M   'P 1'
#
loop_
_entity.id
_entity.type
_entity.pdbx_description
1 polymer ?
#
loop_
_entity_poly.entity_id
_entity_poly.type
_entity_poly.pdbx_seq_one_letter_code
_entity_poly.pdbx_strand_id
1 'polypeptide(L)'
;MSDETGDGAALVGDRARAATAAVRAQAAVAWDALGVGPDVEGQIHAHVVRTLWRLLGPHVRDQGRLWRATRPGATSDVTGNPAFATYLEEDGWAALRARLPRLEPLVTGIVDREVAAAAEVLDRAARDAPALAAHFGDGTPLGPLTAVALGLSDPHHGRRTVAALTFAGGPRVICKPRSVALEAGLGATLGWLCEYGPLDLPGGPATLERDGYGWCRFVESRACVSREEVDAHFWRLGALAAVLAALGMTDGHADNFVAAGPNPVLIDAETLLHPRLLASPGFTLRETEIVPGHVVGPAGQRIDYPGYDASPDAPNLPRRDGRPQYLRDHGAPFADGVAEARRVLAARGAALTAPDGPLTALAGRRARVVLRPTELYGRLLLHLASAPALRTQDGGLARIDLALSRYRDPVLSDDAWATVQRAELAALAAGDVPYLVADTTTGDLHDADGSLLAARALEPVLPALLTCRTRPG
;
A
#
# COMPACT_ATOMS: atom_id res chain seq x y z
N MET A 1 4.71 -17.15 3.89
CA MET A 1 4.36 -17.51 2.49
C MET A 1 5.47 -18.36 1.95
N SER A 2 5.32 -19.69 2.11
CA SER A 2 6.28 -20.70 1.67
C SER A 2 6.28 -20.79 0.14
N ASP A 3 7.44 -20.96 -0.39
CA ASP A 3 8.00 -21.29 -1.71
C ASP A 3 7.05 -21.97 -2.77
N GLU A 4 5.87 -21.42 -3.00
CA GLU A 4 4.99 -21.86 -4.08
C GLU A 4 5.48 -21.45 -5.48
N THR A 5 6.56 -20.66 -5.56
CA THR A 5 7.10 -20.14 -6.82
C THR A 5 8.22 -21.02 -7.42
N GLY A 6 8.86 -21.87 -6.62
CA GLY A 6 10.03 -22.64 -7.05
C GLY A 6 9.75 -23.53 -8.27
N ASP A 7 8.72 -24.35 -8.20
CA ASP A 7 8.39 -25.32 -9.27
C ASP A 7 7.68 -24.68 -10.48
N GLY A 8 7.01 -23.54 -10.28
CA GLY A 8 6.32 -22.81 -11.37
C GLY A 8 7.18 -21.82 -12.12
N ALA A 9 8.31 -21.40 -11.55
CA ALA A 9 9.20 -20.40 -12.13
C ALA A 9 9.70 -20.82 -13.53
N ALA A 10 10.04 -22.10 -13.70
CA ALA A 10 10.50 -22.63 -14.98
C ALA A 10 9.44 -22.52 -16.09
N LEU A 11 8.15 -22.73 -15.75
CA LEU A 11 7.04 -22.72 -16.71
C LEU A 11 6.70 -21.32 -17.27
N VAL A 12 7.15 -20.26 -16.62
CA VAL A 12 6.97 -18.86 -17.04
C VAL A 12 8.29 -18.17 -17.35
N GLY A 13 9.40 -18.90 -17.31
CA GLY A 13 10.77 -18.38 -17.35
C GLY A 13 11.09 -17.53 -18.58
N ASP A 14 10.70 -17.96 -19.80
CA ASP A 14 10.96 -17.22 -21.02
C ASP A 14 10.23 -15.87 -21.04
N ARG A 15 8.96 -15.84 -20.60
CA ARG A 15 8.18 -14.62 -20.50
C ARG A 15 8.78 -13.67 -19.45
N ALA A 16 9.24 -14.23 -18.33
CA ALA A 16 9.88 -13.44 -17.29
C ALA A 16 11.23 -12.87 -17.75
N ARG A 17 12.04 -13.65 -18.49
CA ARG A 17 13.29 -13.15 -19.08
C ARG A 17 13.04 -12.02 -20.08
N ALA A 18 12.06 -12.17 -20.96
CA ALA A 18 11.68 -11.13 -21.91
C ALA A 18 11.22 -9.84 -21.20
N ALA A 19 10.39 -9.95 -20.17
CA ALA A 19 9.94 -8.80 -19.39
C ALA A 19 11.09 -8.13 -18.62
N THR A 20 12.00 -8.91 -18.00
CA THR A 20 13.18 -8.36 -17.33
C THR A 20 14.09 -7.61 -18.30
N ALA A 21 14.32 -8.17 -19.50
CA ALA A 21 15.07 -7.50 -20.56
C ALA A 21 14.39 -6.21 -21.02
N ALA A 22 13.05 -6.18 -21.05
CA ALA A 22 12.28 -4.98 -21.36
C ALA A 22 12.44 -3.89 -20.28
N VAL A 23 12.45 -4.24 -18.97
CA VAL A 23 12.77 -3.29 -17.89
C VAL A 23 14.15 -2.67 -18.11
N ARG A 24 15.15 -3.49 -18.37
CA ARG A 24 16.53 -3.03 -18.65
C ARG A 24 16.58 -2.10 -19.86
N ALA A 25 15.86 -2.44 -20.94
CA ALA A 25 15.84 -1.62 -22.15
C ALA A 25 15.14 -0.26 -21.92
N GLN A 26 14.01 -0.25 -21.20
CA GLN A 26 13.27 0.98 -20.90
C GLN A 26 14.04 1.90 -19.93
N ALA A 27 14.73 1.34 -18.95
CA ALA A 27 15.52 2.08 -17.96
C ALA A 27 17.02 2.10 -18.27
N ALA A 28 17.45 1.94 -19.52
CA ALA A 28 18.86 1.69 -19.86
C ALA A 28 19.82 2.73 -19.27
N VAL A 29 19.47 4.03 -19.35
CA VAL A 29 20.30 5.12 -18.79
C VAL A 29 20.38 5.04 -17.26
N ALA A 30 19.25 4.78 -16.62
CA ALA A 30 19.19 4.63 -15.16
C ALA A 30 19.91 3.35 -14.70
N TRP A 31 19.77 2.27 -15.46
CA TRP A 31 20.43 0.99 -15.19
C TRP A 31 21.94 1.14 -15.09
N ASP A 32 22.54 1.81 -16.08
CA ASP A 32 23.97 2.09 -16.11
C ASP A 32 24.39 3.09 -15.02
N ALA A 33 23.62 4.17 -14.84
CA ALA A 33 23.90 5.21 -13.84
C ALA A 33 23.82 4.68 -12.40
N LEU A 34 22.93 3.73 -12.13
CA LEU A 34 22.77 3.08 -10.83
C LEU A 34 23.75 1.90 -10.63
N GLY A 35 24.51 1.51 -11.64
CA GLY A 35 25.41 0.36 -11.59
C GLY A 35 24.67 -0.95 -11.27
N VAL A 36 23.50 -1.18 -11.91
CA VAL A 36 22.67 -2.35 -11.64
C VAL A 36 23.40 -3.63 -12.03
N GLY A 37 23.75 -4.42 -11.03
CA GLY A 37 24.43 -5.70 -11.18
C GLY A 37 23.48 -6.91 -11.26
N PRO A 38 24.04 -8.14 -11.45
CA PRO A 38 23.25 -9.37 -11.61
C PRO A 38 22.28 -9.67 -10.46
N ASP A 39 22.64 -9.32 -9.22
CA ASP A 39 21.81 -9.58 -8.04
C ASP A 39 20.52 -8.74 -8.09
N VAL A 40 20.63 -7.47 -8.47
CA VAL A 40 19.45 -6.57 -8.61
C VAL A 40 18.63 -7.01 -9.82
N GLU A 41 19.25 -7.35 -10.93
CA GLU A 41 18.55 -7.93 -12.10
C GLU A 41 17.80 -9.20 -11.71
N GLY A 42 18.40 -10.09 -10.92
CA GLY A 42 17.78 -11.29 -10.38
C GLY A 42 16.57 -10.99 -9.49
N GLN A 43 16.62 -9.93 -8.68
CA GLN A 43 15.48 -9.51 -7.84
C GLN A 43 14.32 -8.96 -8.67
N ILE A 44 14.60 -8.18 -9.72
CA ILE A 44 13.59 -7.72 -10.69
C ILE A 44 12.98 -8.92 -11.41
N HIS A 45 13.81 -9.85 -11.88
CA HIS A 45 13.34 -11.09 -12.51
C HIS A 45 12.42 -11.89 -11.59
N ALA A 46 12.80 -12.08 -10.33
CA ALA A 46 11.99 -12.79 -9.34
C ALA A 46 10.64 -12.10 -9.09
N HIS A 47 10.59 -10.77 -9.10
CA HIS A 47 9.34 -10.02 -9.00
C HIS A 47 8.43 -10.28 -10.22
N VAL A 48 8.96 -10.24 -11.43
CA VAL A 48 8.21 -10.54 -12.67
C VAL A 48 7.72 -11.99 -12.67
N VAL A 49 8.54 -12.96 -12.25
CA VAL A 49 8.13 -14.38 -12.12
C VAL A 49 6.94 -14.50 -11.17
N ARG A 50 7.00 -13.86 -9.99
CA ARG A 50 5.88 -13.89 -9.03
C ARG A 50 4.60 -13.30 -9.62
N THR A 51 4.69 -12.20 -10.34
CA THR A 51 3.54 -11.57 -11.01
C THR A 51 2.94 -12.49 -12.06
N LEU A 52 3.77 -13.04 -12.96
CA LEU A 52 3.34 -14.00 -13.98
C LEU A 52 2.74 -15.27 -13.38
N TRP A 53 3.37 -15.82 -12.34
CA TRP A 53 2.89 -17.05 -11.71
C TRP A 53 1.57 -16.85 -10.98
N ARG A 54 1.36 -15.70 -10.36
CA ARG A 54 0.07 -15.36 -9.74
C ARG A 54 -1.07 -15.33 -10.76
N LEU A 55 -0.81 -14.87 -11.99
CA LEU A 55 -1.79 -14.80 -13.07
C LEU A 55 -1.97 -16.14 -13.79
N LEU A 56 -0.89 -16.79 -14.15
CA LEU A 56 -0.88 -17.98 -15.02
C LEU A 56 -0.98 -19.30 -14.23
N GLY A 57 -0.45 -19.35 -13.02
CA GLY A 57 -0.31 -20.57 -12.23
C GLY A 57 -1.62 -21.34 -12.03
N PRO A 58 -2.76 -20.71 -11.70
CA PRO A 58 -4.05 -21.40 -11.60
C PRO A 58 -4.43 -22.10 -12.91
N HIS A 59 -4.22 -21.46 -14.04
CA HIS A 59 -4.59 -22.00 -15.37
C HIS A 59 -3.62 -23.07 -15.85
N VAL A 60 -2.33 -22.94 -15.53
CA VAL A 60 -1.32 -23.96 -15.78
C VAL A 60 -1.62 -25.22 -14.98
N ARG A 61 -1.97 -25.09 -13.69
CA ARG A 61 -2.38 -26.22 -12.85
C ARG A 61 -3.65 -26.89 -13.39
N ASP A 62 -4.64 -26.11 -13.87
CA ASP A 62 -5.84 -26.66 -14.51
C ASP A 62 -5.49 -27.43 -15.79
N GLN A 63 -4.61 -26.86 -16.62
CA GLN A 63 -4.13 -27.54 -17.82
C GLN A 63 -3.39 -28.83 -17.49
N GLY A 64 -2.60 -28.83 -16.41
CA GLY A 64 -1.94 -30.01 -15.91
C GLY A 64 -2.91 -31.10 -15.44
N ARG A 65 -4.04 -30.73 -14.82
CA ARG A 65 -5.10 -31.70 -14.47
C ARG A 65 -5.71 -32.35 -15.72
N LEU A 66 -5.98 -31.59 -16.75
CA LEU A 66 -6.48 -32.09 -18.04
C LEU A 66 -5.46 -33.00 -18.72
N TRP A 67 -4.19 -32.61 -18.76
CA TRP A 67 -3.10 -33.39 -19.34
C TRP A 67 -2.94 -34.74 -18.64
N ARG A 68 -3.01 -34.78 -17.30
CA ARG A 68 -2.97 -36.02 -16.53
C ARG A 68 -4.16 -36.95 -16.78
N ALA A 69 -5.36 -36.37 -16.94
CA ALA A 69 -6.56 -37.17 -17.20
C ALA A 69 -6.44 -38.04 -18.47
N THR A 70 -5.57 -37.66 -19.39
CA THR A 70 -5.28 -38.42 -20.63
C THR A 70 -4.04 -39.34 -20.52
N ARG A 71 -3.37 -39.38 -19.37
CA ARG A 71 -2.10 -40.11 -19.17
C ARG A 71 -2.11 -40.87 -17.82
N PRO A 72 -2.66 -42.10 -17.79
CA PRO A 72 -2.68 -42.90 -16.58
C PRO A 72 -1.25 -43.15 -16.03
N GLY A 73 -1.05 -42.89 -14.73
CA GLY A 73 0.25 -43.07 -14.06
C GLY A 73 1.10 -41.80 -13.91
N ALA A 74 0.66 -40.65 -14.41
CA ALA A 74 1.34 -39.38 -14.16
C ALA A 74 1.22 -38.96 -12.68
N THR A 75 2.31 -38.43 -12.11
CA THR A 75 2.39 -37.95 -10.70
C THR A 75 1.37 -36.84 -10.39
N SER A 76 1.03 -36.67 -9.14
CA SER A 76 0.04 -35.68 -8.68
C SER A 76 0.49 -34.23 -8.90
N ASP A 77 1.79 -33.98 -8.78
CA ASP A 77 2.37 -32.66 -9.06
C ASP A 77 2.76 -32.56 -10.54
N VAL A 78 2.22 -31.57 -11.23
CA VAL A 78 2.51 -31.30 -12.63
C VAL A 78 3.54 -30.19 -12.82
N THR A 79 3.75 -29.33 -11.83
CA THR A 79 4.59 -28.14 -11.95
C THR A 79 6.08 -28.51 -12.05
N GLY A 80 6.51 -29.54 -11.32
CA GLY A 80 7.87 -30.11 -11.41
C GLY A 80 8.04 -31.25 -12.43
N ASN A 81 7.02 -31.56 -13.24
CA ASN A 81 7.08 -32.69 -14.19
C ASN A 81 7.66 -32.29 -15.56
N PRO A 82 8.84 -32.78 -15.97
CA PRO A 82 9.46 -32.42 -17.25
C PRO A 82 8.60 -32.72 -18.46
N ALA A 83 7.86 -33.83 -18.47
CA ALA A 83 6.99 -34.20 -19.60
C ALA A 83 5.78 -33.26 -19.70
N PHE A 84 5.30 -32.73 -18.59
CA PHE A 84 4.28 -31.67 -18.60
C PHE A 84 4.86 -30.35 -19.09
N ALA A 85 6.08 -29.98 -18.68
CA ALA A 85 6.74 -28.78 -19.16
C ALA A 85 6.91 -28.82 -20.71
N THR A 86 7.41 -29.94 -21.25
CA THR A 86 7.49 -30.15 -22.71
C THR A 86 6.12 -30.03 -23.37
N TYR A 87 5.10 -30.70 -22.87
CA TYR A 87 3.74 -30.58 -23.41
C TYR A 87 3.24 -29.13 -23.35
N LEU A 88 3.51 -28.41 -22.27
CA LEU A 88 3.05 -27.03 -22.12
C LEU A 88 3.65 -26.12 -23.19
N GLU A 89 4.92 -26.33 -23.54
CA GLU A 89 5.62 -25.59 -24.59
C GLU A 89 5.10 -25.94 -25.99
N GLU A 90 4.91 -27.23 -26.28
CA GLU A 90 4.50 -27.70 -27.60
C GLU A 90 3.04 -27.37 -27.91
N ASP A 91 2.11 -27.74 -27.02
CA ASP A 91 0.67 -27.69 -27.27
C ASP A 91 -0.12 -26.95 -26.19
N GLY A 92 0.36 -26.99 -24.93
CA GLY A 92 -0.39 -26.56 -23.75
C GLY A 92 -0.74 -25.09 -23.74
N TRP A 93 0.20 -24.21 -24.13
CA TRP A 93 -0.07 -22.77 -24.25
C TRP A 93 -1.08 -22.47 -25.38
N ALA A 94 -1.03 -23.18 -26.50
CA ALA A 94 -2.02 -23.03 -27.55
C ALA A 94 -3.41 -23.46 -27.09
N ALA A 95 -3.51 -24.59 -26.37
CA ALA A 95 -4.75 -25.08 -25.80
C ALA A 95 -5.31 -24.12 -24.73
N LEU A 96 -4.46 -23.53 -23.90
CA LEU A 96 -4.87 -22.51 -22.93
C LEU A 96 -5.44 -21.27 -23.62
N ARG A 97 -4.77 -20.73 -24.63
CA ARG A 97 -5.24 -19.56 -25.39
C ARG A 97 -6.59 -19.84 -26.10
N ALA A 98 -6.74 -21.01 -26.68
CA ALA A 98 -8.00 -21.40 -27.32
C ALA A 98 -9.16 -21.50 -26.31
N ARG A 99 -8.89 -22.01 -25.11
CA ARG A 99 -9.88 -22.18 -24.05
C ARG A 99 -10.19 -20.88 -23.30
N LEU A 100 -9.20 -19.98 -23.18
CA LEU A 100 -9.25 -18.73 -22.41
C LEU A 100 -8.78 -17.56 -23.29
N PRO A 101 -9.58 -17.09 -24.25
CA PRO A 101 -9.14 -16.13 -25.27
C PRO A 101 -8.72 -14.77 -24.69
N ARG A 102 -9.17 -14.42 -23.48
CA ARG A 102 -8.80 -13.17 -22.79
C ARG A 102 -7.55 -13.30 -21.93
N LEU A 103 -6.99 -14.51 -21.76
CA LEU A 103 -5.83 -14.74 -20.88
C LEU A 103 -4.59 -13.98 -21.40
N GLU A 104 -4.25 -14.13 -22.65
CA GLU A 104 -3.07 -13.49 -23.24
C GLU A 104 -3.16 -11.95 -23.22
N PRO A 105 -4.27 -11.33 -23.67
CA PRO A 105 -4.44 -9.88 -23.54
C PRO A 105 -4.32 -9.37 -22.10
N LEU A 106 -4.88 -10.09 -21.12
CA LEU A 106 -4.77 -9.73 -19.70
C LEU A 106 -3.32 -9.78 -19.22
N VAL A 107 -2.63 -10.91 -19.48
CA VAL A 107 -1.24 -11.11 -19.04
C VAL A 107 -0.32 -10.09 -19.69
N THR A 108 -0.42 -9.89 -21.01
CA THR A 108 0.40 -8.90 -21.72
C THR A 108 0.18 -7.50 -21.14
N GLY A 109 -1.08 -7.07 -21.00
CA GLY A 109 -1.38 -5.75 -20.49
C GLY A 109 -0.90 -5.53 -19.03
N ILE A 110 -0.93 -6.55 -18.18
CA ILE A 110 -0.39 -6.46 -16.81
C ILE A 110 1.14 -6.41 -16.84
N VAL A 111 1.80 -7.29 -17.63
CA VAL A 111 3.26 -7.34 -17.70
C VAL A 111 3.84 -6.05 -18.28
N ASP A 112 3.24 -5.49 -19.33
CA ASP A 112 3.71 -4.23 -19.93
C ASP A 112 3.69 -3.09 -18.92
N ARG A 113 2.62 -2.99 -18.12
CA ARG A 113 2.54 -1.98 -17.05
C ARG A 113 3.51 -2.25 -15.91
N GLU A 114 3.72 -3.51 -15.54
CA GLU A 114 4.69 -3.90 -14.53
C GLU A 114 6.13 -3.54 -14.95
N VAL A 115 6.46 -3.79 -16.22
CA VAL A 115 7.74 -3.41 -16.83
C VAL A 115 7.93 -1.89 -16.77
N ALA A 116 6.91 -1.13 -17.18
CA ALA A 116 6.95 0.34 -17.15
C ALA A 116 7.09 0.88 -15.71
N ALA A 117 6.35 0.31 -14.75
CA ALA A 117 6.44 0.72 -13.35
C ALA A 117 7.81 0.40 -12.72
N ALA A 118 8.38 -0.76 -13.02
CA ALA A 118 9.72 -1.13 -12.56
C ALA A 118 10.81 -0.22 -13.16
N ALA A 119 10.72 0.07 -14.46
CA ALA A 119 11.64 1.00 -15.14
C ALA A 119 11.54 2.41 -14.54
N GLU A 120 10.33 2.89 -14.27
CA GLU A 120 10.09 4.20 -13.65
C GLU A 120 10.73 4.34 -12.25
N VAL A 121 10.72 3.29 -11.44
CA VAL A 121 11.39 3.29 -10.13
C VAL A 121 12.90 3.49 -10.28
N LEU A 122 13.54 2.84 -11.26
CA LEU A 122 14.96 3.00 -11.53
C LEU A 122 15.27 4.41 -12.07
N ASP A 123 14.44 4.93 -12.98
CA ASP A 123 14.61 6.28 -13.53
C ASP A 123 14.47 7.36 -12.44
N ARG A 124 13.51 7.21 -11.52
CA ARG A 124 13.36 8.07 -10.34
C ARG A 124 14.59 8.02 -9.45
N ALA A 125 15.10 6.81 -9.17
CA ALA A 125 16.27 6.62 -8.33
C ALA A 125 17.53 7.26 -8.94
N ALA A 126 17.78 7.08 -10.23
CA ALA A 126 18.92 7.68 -10.92
C ALA A 126 18.82 9.21 -10.96
N ARG A 127 17.64 9.75 -11.27
CA ARG A 127 17.36 11.20 -11.29
C ARG A 127 17.58 11.86 -9.94
N ASP A 128 17.12 11.20 -8.88
CA ASP A 128 17.12 11.76 -7.53
C ASP A 128 18.37 11.39 -6.72
N ALA A 129 19.28 10.58 -7.24
CA ALA A 129 20.46 10.09 -6.49
C ALA A 129 21.23 11.19 -5.73
N PRO A 130 21.50 12.37 -6.29
CA PRO A 130 22.16 13.46 -5.54
C PRO A 130 21.33 13.97 -4.36
N ALA A 131 20.02 14.08 -4.55
CA ALA A 131 19.12 14.55 -3.51
C ALA A 131 18.89 13.50 -2.41
N LEU A 132 18.85 12.20 -2.78
CA LEU A 132 18.80 11.09 -1.82
C LEU A 132 20.06 11.05 -0.97
N ALA A 133 21.23 11.23 -1.58
CA ALA A 133 22.51 11.32 -0.87
C ALA A 133 22.54 12.47 0.14
N ALA A 134 22.10 13.65 -0.28
CA ALA A 134 22.08 14.84 0.57
C ALA A 134 21.03 14.76 1.69
N HIS A 135 19.85 14.20 1.41
CA HIS A 135 18.73 14.22 2.36
C HIS A 135 18.72 13.03 3.34
N PHE A 136 19.10 11.85 2.86
CA PHE A 136 19.04 10.63 3.68
C PHE A 136 20.42 10.10 4.09
N GLY A 137 21.49 10.53 3.41
CA GLY A 137 22.88 10.19 3.70
C GLY A 137 23.65 11.34 4.34
N ASP A 138 24.94 11.36 4.11
CA ASP A 138 25.89 12.38 4.55
C ASP A 138 26.33 13.33 3.40
N GLY A 139 25.69 13.24 2.24
CA GLY A 139 26.02 13.98 1.03
C GLY A 139 27.06 13.30 0.13
N THR A 140 27.65 12.19 0.55
CA THR A 140 28.51 11.40 -0.33
C THR A 140 27.69 10.64 -1.38
N PRO A 141 28.26 10.34 -2.57
CA PRO A 141 27.55 9.58 -3.59
C PRO A 141 27.06 8.22 -3.06
N LEU A 142 25.82 7.84 -3.41
CA LEU A 142 25.18 6.63 -2.91
C LEU A 142 25.90 5.32 -3.29
N GLY A 143 26.76 5.35 -4.32
CA GLY A 143 27.32 4.16 -4.91
C GLY A 143 26.29 3.35 -5.71
N PRO A 144 26.68 2.15 -6.20
CA PRO A 144 25.77 1.32 -7.00
C PRO A 144 24.57 0.84 -6.19
N LEU A 145 23.47 0.58 -6.90
CA LEU A 145 22.29 -0.08 -6.35
C LEU A 145 22.62 -1.56 -6.07
N THR A 146 22.46 -1.99 -4.83
CA THR A 146 22.82 -3.36 -4.38
C THR A 146 21.60 -4.24 -4.14
N ALA A 147 20.44 -3.63 -3.85
CA ALA A 147 19.19 -4.38 -3.74
C ALA A 147 17.98 -3.52 -4.12
N VAL A 148 16.96 -4.18 -4.70
CA VAL A 148 15.65 -3.64 -4.98
C VAL A 148 14.57 -4.62 -4.57
N ALA A 149 13.55 -4.14 -3.85
CA ALA A 149 12.33 -4.90 -3.58
C ALA A 149 11.15 -4.16 -4.21
N LEU A 150 10.52 -4.75 -5.21
CA LEU A 150 9.32 -4.26 -5.89
C LEU A 150 8.06 -4.95 -5.35
N GLY A 151 6.89 -4.33 -5.52
CA GLY A 151 5.61 -4.93 -5.16
C GLY A 151 5.35 -4.96 -3.65
N LEU A 152 5.77 -3.92 -2.91
CA LEU A 152 5.60 -3.82 -1.45
C LEU A 152 4.23 -3.24 -1.03
N SER A 153 3.38 -2.90 -1.97
CA SER A 153 1.99 -2.48 -1.75
C SER A 153 1.09 -3.07 -2.83
N ASP A 154 -0.22 -2.87 -2.68
CA ASP A 154 -1.15 -3.09 -3.77
C ASP A 154 -0.76 -2.25 -5.00
N PRO A 155 -0.99 -2.79 -6.22
CA PRO A 155 -0.72 -2.05 -7.45
C PRO A 155 -1.84 -1.04 -7.74
N HIS A 156 -1.43 0.21 -8.00
CA HIS A 156 -2.33 1.30 -8.36
C HIS A 156 -1.82 1.99 -9.62
N HIS A 157 -2.70 2.64 -10.37
CA HIS A 157 -2.37 3.59 -11.42
C HIS A 157 -1.22 3.13 -12.33
N GLY A 158 -1.45 2.09 -13.13
CA GLY A 158 -0.46 1.51 -14.03
C GLY A 158 0.51 0.55 -13.35
N ARG A 159 0.04 -0.20 -12.36
CA ARG A 159 0.80 -1.22 -11.63
C ARG A 159 1.91 -0.68 -10.74
N ARG A 160 1.90 0.63 -10.44
CA ARG A 160 2.85 1.23 -9.52
C ARG A 160 2.64 0.70 -8.10
N THR A 161 3.73 0.35 -7.45
CA THR A 161 3.78 -0.15 -6.08
C THR A 161 4.86 0.56 -5.29
N VAL A 162 4.80 0.49 -3.97
CA VAL A 162 5.92 0.88 -3.11
C VAL A 162 7.13 0.00 -3.43
N ALA A 163 8.31 0.59 -3.48
CA ALA A 163 9.56 -0.11 -3.71
C ALA A 163 10.63 0.29 -2.67
N ALA A 164 11.47 -0.67 -2.26
CA ALA A 164 12.63 -0.40 -1.40
C ALA A 164 13.93 -0.54 -2.20
N LEU A 165 14.83 0.41 -2.03
CA LEU A 165 16.12 0.45 -2.70
C LEU A 165 17.26 0.55 -1.67
N THR A 166 18.33 -0.21 -1.88
CA THR A 166 19.53 -0.20 -1.03
C THR A 166 20.74 0.10 -1.90
N PHE A 167 21.54 1.07 -1.49
CA PHE A 167 22.75 1.50 -2.19
C PHE A 167 24.01 1.09 -1.40
N ALA A 168 25.10 0.84 -2.08
CA ALA A 168 26.35 0.33 -1.47
C ALA A 168 26.97 1.26 -0.41
N GLY A 169 26.91 2.57 -0.63
CA GLY A 169 27.46 3.58 0.28
C GLY A 169 26.42 4.51 0.88
N GLY A 170 25.12 4.16 0.75
CA GLY A 170 24.04 5.05 1.12
C GLY A 170 22.95 4.41 1.99
N PRO A 171 21.95 5.21 2.31
CA PRO A 171 20.79 4.75 3.07
C PRO A 171 19.95 3.77 2.26
N ARG A 172 19.18 2.95 2.96
CA ARG A 172 18.04 2.24 2.40
C ARG A 172 16.85 3.19 2.33
N VAL A 173 16.20 3.28 1.17
CA VAL A 173 15.10 4.23 0.93
C VAL A 173 13.88 3.52 0.36
N ILE A 174 12.72 4.10 0.60
CA ILE A 174 11.43 3.66 0.07
C ILE A 174 10.97 4.67 -0.97
N CYS A 175 10.67 4.20 -2.18
CA CYS A 175 9.97 4.96 -3.21
C CYS A 175 8.47 4.72 -3.06
N LYS A 176 7.69 5.76 -2.79
CA LYS A 176 6.24 5.74 -2.81
C LYS A 176 5.75 6.36 -4.12
N PRO A 177 4.92 5.67 -4.91
CA PRO A 177 4.44 6.17 -6.21
C PRO A 177 3.33 7.22 -6.06
N ARG A 178 3.39 8.04 -5.02
CA ARG A 178 2.46 9.10 -4.65
C ARG A 178 3.16 10.17 -3.83
N SER A 179 2.52 11.31 -3.65
CA SER A 179 2.98 12.35 -2.73
C SER A 179 3.17 11.80 -1.31
N VAL A 180 4.24 12.25 -0.65
CA VAL A 180 4.53 11.97 0.79
C VAL A 180 4.32 13.22 1.65
N ALA A 181 3.59 14.19 1.14
CA ALA A 181 3.32 15.45 1.85
C ALA A 181 2.50 15.25 3.14
N LEU A 182 1.64 14.23 3.20
CA LEU A 182 0.89 13.90 4.43
C LEU A 182 1.80 13.30 5.48
N GLU A 183 2.74 12.44 5.11
CA GLU A 183 3.78 11.93 6.01
C GLU A 183 4.66 13.05 6.55
N ALA A 184 5.10 13.97 5.68
CA ALA A 184 5.88 15.14 6.07
C ALA A 184 5.12 16.05 7.04
N GLY A 185 3.86 16.34 6.72
CA GLY A 185 2.98 17.17 7.55
C GLY A 185 2.66 16.54 8.91
N LEU A 186 2.42 15.23 8.94
CA LEU A 186 2.27 14.48 10.18
C LEU A 186 3.56 14.54 11.02
N GLY A 187 4.72 14.29 10.42
CA GLY A 187 6.00 14.37 11.09
C GLY A 187 6.25 15.75 11.74
N ALA A 188 5.95 16.83 11.00
CA ALA A 188 6.02 18.19 11.52
C ALA A 188 5.03 18.43 12.69
N THR A 189 3.81 17.91 12.58
CA THR A 189 2.79 18.02 13.63
C THR A 189 3.21 17.27 14.90
N LEU A 190 3.72 16.05 14.76
CA LEU A 190 4.23 15.27 15.90
C LEU A 190 5.44 15.95 16.55
N GLY A 191 6.39 16.46 15.76
CA GLY A 191 7.53 17.23 16.26
C GLY A 191 7.09 18.47 17.05
N TRP A 192 6.12 19.22 16.52
CA TRP A 192 5.55 20.38 17.21
C TRP A 192 4.88 20.01 18.54
N LEU A 193 4.11 18.90 18.57
CA LEU A 193 3.49 18.41 19.79
C LEU A 193 4.52 17.98 20.85
N CYS A 194 5.65 17.43 20.43
CA CYS A 194 6.76 17.09 21.32
C CYS A 194 7.49 18.33 21.87
N GLU A 195 7.67 19.36 21.04
CA GLU A 195 8.34 20.60 21.43
C GLU A 195 7.52 21.41 22.42
N TYR A 196 6.21 21.52 22.19
CA TYR A 196 5.30 22.37 22.98
C TYR A 196 4.42 21.61 23.97
N GLY A 197 4.66 20.33 24.17
CA GLY A 197 3.94 19.47 25.11
C GLY A 197 4.85 18.42 25.77
N PRO A 198 4.34 17.68 26.75
CA PRO A 198 5.09 16.61 27.41
C PRO A 198 5.05 15.28 26.63
N LEU A 199 4.66 15.30 25.36
CA LEU A 199 4.62 14.08 24.54
C LEU A 199 6.02 13.75 24.02
N ASP A 200 6.36 12.47 24.09
CA ASP A 200 7.55 11.88 23.49
C ASP A 200 7.09 10.88 22.40
N LEU A 201 6.79 11.43 21.23
CA LEU A 201 6.28 10.66 20.10
C LEU A 201 7.38 10.41 19.06
N PRO A 202 7.44 9.21 18.48
CA PRO A 202 8.31 9.01 17.33
C PRO A 202 7.81 9.90 16.18
N GLY A 203 8.70 10.65 15.57
CA GLY A 203 8.43 11.24 14.25
C GLY A 203 8.19 10.13 13.22
N GLY A 204 7.49 10.46 12.14
CA GLY A 204 7.44 9.59 10.98
C GLY A 204 8.84 9.43 10.34
N PRO A 205 9.01 8.55 9.35
CA PRO A 205 10.24 8.47 8.58
C PRO A 205 10.55 9.82 7.91
N ALA A 206 11.82 10.18 7.81
CA ALA A 206 12.23 11.34 7.01
C ALA A 206 11.75 11.16 5.56
N THR A 207 11.24 12.24 4.95
CA THR A 207 10.60 12.21 3.63
C THR A 207 11.25 13.20 2.68
N LEU A 208 11.26 12.88 1.39
CA LEU A 208 11.68 13.77 0.31
C LEU A 208 10.58 13.78 -0.75
N GLU A 209 9.80 14.86 -0.78
CA GLU A 209 8.69 15.07 -1.73
C GLU A 209 9.22 15.31 -3.13
N ARG A 210 8.52 14.77 -4.13
CA ARG A 210 8.71 15.00 -5.56
C ARG A 210 7.35 15.21 -6.23
N ASP A 211 7.36 15.67 -7.45
CA ASP A 211 6.13 15.83 -8.22
C ASP A 211 5.53 14.46 -8.58
N GLY A 212 4.40 14.16 -7.96
CA GLY A 212 3.64 12.91 -8.14
C GLY A 212 4.21 11.67 -7.45
N TYR A 213 5.33 11.75 -6.72
CA TYR A 213 5.91 10.65 -5.93
C TYR A 213 6.77 11.18 -4.78
N GLY A 214 7.27 10.29 -3.96
CA GLY A 214 8.18 10.68 -2.89
C GLY A 214 9.05 9.55 -2.37
N TRP A 215 10.03 9.94 -1.57
CA TRP A 215 10.96 9.03 -0.92
C TRP A 215 10.82 9.12 0.59
N CYS A 216 10.92 7.98 1.25
CA CYS A 216 10.98 7.89 2.70
C CYS A 216 12.26 7.15 3.11
N ARG A 217 12.84 7.51 4.27
CA ARG A 217 13.87 6.67 4.87
C ARG A 217 13.27 5.32 5.26
N PHE A 218 13.97 4.25 4.98
CA PHE A 218 13.56 2.93 5.46
C PHE A 218 13.63 2.88 6.99
N VAL A 219 12.60 2.35 7.61
CA VAL A 219 12.54 2.16 9.06
C VAL A 219 12.92 0.72 9.39
N GLU A 220 14.03 0.55 10.10
CA GLU A 220 14.49 -0.76 10.54
C GLU A 220 13.71 -1.20 11.79
N SER A 221 13.16 -2.42 11.76
CA SER A 221 12.59 -3.03 12.95
C SER A 221 13.71 -3.36 13.95
N ARG A 222 13.50 -2.99 15.23
CA ARG A 222 14.43 -3.23 16.31
C ARG A 222 13.69 -3.78 17.53
N ALA A 223 14.28 -4.78 18.18
CA ALA A 223 13.73 -5.32 19.42
C ALA A 223 13.84 -4.32 20.59
N CYS A 224 12.95 -4.44 21.55
CA CYS A 224 13.05 -3.80 22.86
C CYS A 224 14.04 -4.57 23.73
N VAL A 225 14.89 -3.85 24.44
CA VAL A 225 15.93 -4.45 25.31
C VAL A 225 15.44 -4.65 26.76
N SER A 226 14.33 -3.99 27.15
CA SER A 226 13.77 -4.08 28.49
C SER A 226 12.24 -4.04 28.49
N ARG A 227 11.63 -4.29 29.67
CA ARG A 227 10.18 -4.16 29.85
C ARG A 227 9.75 -2.69 29.74
N GLU A 228 10.56 -1.79 30.24
CA GLU A 228 10.30 -0.36 30.20
C GLU A 228 10.23 0.15 28.76
N GLU A 229 11.08 -0.38 27.85
CA GLU A 229 10.99 -0.06 26.44
C GLU A 229 9.69 -0.61 25.79
N VAL A 230 9.22 -1.78 26.22
CA VAL A 230 7.93 -2.32 25.75
C VAL A 230 6.77 -1.46 26.24
N ASP A 231 6.77 -1.09 27.52
CA ASP A 231 5.73 -0.24 28.09
C ASP A 231 5.75 1.17 27.45
N ALA A 232 6.94 1.72 27.17
CA ALA A 232 7.09 2.98 26.43
C ALA A 232 6.58 2.86 24.98
N HIS A 233 6.78 1.72 24.32
CA HIS A 233 6.24 1.47 22.98
C HIS A 233 4.71 1.57 22.97
N PHE A 234 4.03 0.89 23.88
CA PHE A 234 2.57 0.90 23.92
C PHE A 234 2.02 2.23 24.45
N TRP A 235 2.74 2.94 25.32
CA TRP A 235 2.38 4.29 25.72
C TRP A 235 2.43 5.24 24.50
N ARG A 236 3.52 5.22 23.72
CA ARG A 236 3.67 6.02 22.49
C ARG A 236 2.63 5.65 21.44
N LEU A 237 2.32 4.35 21.31
CA LEU A 237 1.26 3.88 20.39
C LEU A 237 -0.11 4.45 20.80
N GLY A 238 -0.43 4.48 22.10
CA GLY A 238 -1.67 5.06 22.60
C GLY A 238 -1.74 6.57 22.36
N ALA A 239 -0.65 7.28 22.63
CA ALA A 239 -0.57 8.72 22.39
C ALA A 239 -0.68 9.05 20.89
N LEU A 240 0.03 8.30 20.04
CA LEU A 240 -0.06 8.43 18.59
C LEU A 240 -1.49 8.14 18.07
N ALA A 241 -2.13 7.06 18.55
CA ALA A 241 -3.51 6.73 18.19
C ALA A 241 -4.50 7.86 18.50
N ALA A 242 -4.34 8.55 19.63
CA ALA A 242 -5.18 9.69 19.98
C ALA A 242 -4.93 10.90 19.04
N VAL A 243 -3.69 11.16 18.66
CA VAL A 243 -3.37 12.21 17.67
C VAL A 243 -3.93 11.86 16.30
N LEU A 244 -3.76 10.63 15.84
CA LEU A 244 -4.26 10.18 14.54
C LEU A 244 -5.79 10.21 14.48
N ALA A 245 -6.47 9.81 15.57
CA ALA A 245 -7.92 9.96 15.70
C ALA A 245 -8.36 11.43 15.60
N ALA A 246 -7.66 12.33 16.29
CA ALA A 246 -7.97 13.77 16.23
C ALA A 246 -7.76 14.36 14.83
N LEU A 247 -6.80 13.82 14.06
CA LEU A 247 -6.52 14.22 12.68
C LEU A 247 -7.35 13.45 11.64
N GLY A 248 -8.26 12.59 12.07
CA GLY A 248 -9.15 11.86 11.16
C GLY A 248 -8.44 10.85 10.27
N MET A 249 -7.43 10.17 10.78
CA MET A 249 -6.78 9.08 10.07
C MET A 249 -7.61 7.80 10.20
N THR A 250 -7.70 7.06 9.11
CA THR A 250 -8.18 5.68 9.02
C THR A 250 -7.03 4.77 8.57
N ASP A 251 -7.30 3.45 8.43
CA ASP A 251 -6.33 2.49 7.88
C ASP A 251 -5.00 2.41 8.68
N GLY A 252 -5.06 2.64 10.01
CA GLY A 252 -3.91 2.53 10.92
C GLY A 252 -3.65 1.10 11.40
N HIS A 253 -3.82 0.11 10.53
CA HIS A 253 -3.61 -1.30 10.89
C HIS A 253 -2.11 -1.67 10.93
N ALA A 254 -1.85 -2.92 11.32
CA ALA A 254 -0.51 -3.45 11.58
C ALA A 254 0.54 -3.20 10.48
N ASP A 255 0.14 -3.31 9.20
CA ASP A 255 1.07 -3.21 8.07
C ASP A 255 1.60 -1.78 7.85
N ASN A 256 0.94 -0.78 8.45
CA ASN A 256 1.32 0.63 8.38
C ASN A 256 2.26 1.07 9.51
N PHE A 257 2.72 0.13 10.35
CA PHE A 257 3.64 0.41 11.44
C PHE A 257 4.89 -0.47 11.42
N VAL A 258 5.99 0.07 11.94
CA VAL A 258 7.22 -0.68 12.23
C VAL A 258 7.63 -0.42 13.68
N ALA A 259 7.89 -1.49 14.44
CA ALA A 259 8.43 -1.40 15.79
C ALA A 259 9.94 -1.15 15.75
N ALA A 260 10.37 0.07 16.03
CA ALA A 260 11.77 0.45 16.15
C ALA A 260 12.16 0.55 17.64
N GLY A 261 12.20 -0.58 18.34
CA GLY A 261 12.34 -0.66 19.79
C GLY A 261 11.15 0.01 20.51
N PRO A 262 11.38 1.00 21.40
CA PRO A 262 10.32 1.70 22.12
C PRO A 262 9.46 2.63 21.22
N ASN A 263 9.70 2.68 19.92
CA ASN A 263 9.04 3.58 18.98
C ASN A 263 8.14 2.83 18.00
N PRO A 264 6.81 2.95 18.09
CA PRO A 264 5.88 2.54 17.03
C PRO A 264 5.89 3.60 15.91
N VAL A 265 6.63 3.34 14.83
CA VAL A 265 6.77 4.29 13.73
C VAL A 265 5.69 4.03 12.68
N LEU A 266 4.81 5.01 12.45
CA LEU A 266 3.86 4.98 11.34
C LEU A 266 4.61 5.23 10.04
N ILE A 267 4.56 4.29 9.11
CA ILE A 267 5.26 4.36 7.83
C ILE A 267 4.35 4.72 6.66
N ASP A 268 3.03 4.74 6.85
CA ASP A 268 2.05 5.17 5.86
C ASP A 268 0.97 6.06 6.48
N ALA A 269 0.86 7.30 5.99
CA ALA A 269 -0.10 8.30 6.43
C ALA A 269 -1.04 8.77 5.31
N GLU A 270 -1.18 7.98 4.24
CA GLU A 270 -1.93 8.40 3.05
C GLU A 270 -3.43 8.65 3.31
N THR A 271 -3.98 8.06 4.37
CA THR A 271 -5.38 8.24 4.81
C THR A 271 -5.53 9.30 5.90
N LEU A 272 -4.47 10.05 6.23
CA LEU A 272 -4.56 11.18 7.16
C LEU A 272 -5.53 12.24 6.63
N LEU A 273 -6.37 12.81 7.50
CA LEU A 273 -7.45 13.73 7.12
C LEU A 273 -8.46 13.09 6.16
N HIS A 274 -8.69 11.78 6.32
CA HIS A 274 -9.69 11.05 5.53
C HIS A 274 -11.05 11.74 5.65
N PRO A 275 -11.69 12.12 4.53
CA PRO A 275 -12.98 12.76 4.57
C PRO A 275 -14.04 11.82 5.15
N ARG A 276 -15.02 12.37 5.85
CA ARG A 276 -16.10 11.56 6.44
C ARG A 276 -17.00 11.02 5.35
N LEU A 277 -17.08 9.71 5.25
CA LEU A 277 -17.97 8.99 4.33
C LEU A 277 -19.33 8.70 4.97
N LEU A 278 -19.41 8.71 6.31
CA LEU A 278 -20.64 8.48 7.07
C LEU A 278 -20.83 9.61 8.07
N ALA A 279 -22.08 9.91 8.44
CA ALA A 279 -22.43 10.88 9.47
C ALA A 279 -22.02 10.38 10.86
N SER A 280 -20.72 10.29 11.12
CA SER A 280 -20.15 9.95 12.42
C SER A 280 -19.92 11.23 13.23
N PRO A 281 -20.23 11.25 14.55
CA PRO A 281 -20.08 12.44 15.38
C PRO A 281 -18.61 12.86 15.66
N GLY A 282 -17.65 12.16 15.15
CA GLY A 282 -16.20 12.43 15.30
C GLY A 282 -15.39 11.19 15.02
N PHE A 283 -14.08 11.39 14.77
CA PHE A 283 -13.17 10.26 14.70
C PHE A 283 -12.88 9.70 16.10
N THR A 284 -13.01 8.41 16.25
CA THR A 284 -12.70 7.67 17.48
C THR A 284 -11.43 6.84 17.28
N LEU A 285 -10.90 6.30 18.39
CA LEU A 285 -9.77 5.36 18.29
C LEU A 285 -10.08 4.12 17.44
N ARG A 286 -11.35 3.74 17.31
CA ARG A 286 -11.76 2.60 16.49
C ARG A 286 -11.61 2.88 15.00
N GLU A 287 -11.92 4.10 14.58
CA GLU A 287 -11.83 4.51 13.17
C GLU A 287 -10.39 4.61 12.68
N THR A 288 -9.41 4.72 13.59
CA THR A 288 -7.98 4.62 13.24
C THR A 288 -7.56 3.20 12.86
N GLU A 289 -8.36 2.19 13.19
CA GLU A 289 -8.05 0.77 13.02
C GLU A 289 -6.82 0.26 13.78
N ILE A 290 -6.23 1.06 14.68
CA ILE A 290 -5.16 0.64 15.57
C ILE A 290 -5.71 -0.32 16.63
N VAL A 291 -6.91 -0.03 17.15
CA VAL A 291 -7.60 -0.88 18.12
C VAL A 291 -8.46 -1.89 17.37
N PRO A 292 -8.43 -3.18 17.73
CA PRO A 292 -9.28 -4.19 17.10
C PRO A 292 -10.75 -3.78 17.13
N GLY A 293 -11.46 -4.01 16.04
CA GLY A 293 -12.85 -3.59 15.94
C GLY A 293 -13.56 -4.20 14.75
N HIS A 294 -14.69 -3.57 14.41
CA HIS A 294 -15.43 -3.89 13.19
C HIS A 294 -16.08 -2.63 12.64
N VAL A 295 -16.27 -2.62 11.35
CA VAL A 295 -17.12 -1.66 10.65
C VAL A 295 -18.34 -2.37 10.10
N VAL A 296 -19.42 -1.64 9.94
CA VAL A 296 -20.63 -2.15 9.26
C VAL A 296 -20.57 -1.62 7.83
N GLY A 297 -20.40 -2.51 6.88
CA GLY A 297 -20.38 -2.16 5.47
C GLY A 297 -21.75 -1.68 4.97
N PRO A 298 -21.80 -1.06 3.76
CA PRO A 298 -23.03 -0.47 3.20
C PRO A 298 -24.21 -1.45 3.05
N ALA A 299 -23.94 -2.75 2.96
CA ALA A 299 -24.97 -3.80 2.91
C ALA A 299 -25.31 -4.37 4.31
N GLY A 300 -24.91 -3.71 5.40
CA GLY A 300 -25.12 -4.16 6.76
C GLY A 300 -24.22 -5.32 7.21
N GLN A 301 -23.24 -5.72 6.39
CA GLN A 301 -22.28 -6.76 6.74
C GLN A 301 -21.28 -6.25 7.78
N ARG A 302 -20.97 -7.10 8.75
CA ARG A 302 -19.88 -6.84 9.70
C ARG A 302 -18.54 -7.19 9.04
N ILE A 303 -17.59 -6.24 9.10
CA ILE A 303 -16.20 -6.41 8.65
C ILE A 303 -15.32 -6.23 9.89
N ASP A 304 -14.74 -7.32 10.38
CA ASP A 304 -13.82 -7.28 11.53
C ASP A 304 -12.40 -6.99 11.03
N TYR A 305 -11.67 -6.16 11.79
CA TYR A 305 -10.25 -5.88 11.56
C TYR A 305 -9.43 -6.18 12.82
N PRO A 306 -8.24 -6.77 12.69
CA PRO A 306 -7.44 -7.22 13.81
C PRO A 306 -6.76 -6.10 14.58
N GLY A 307 -6.70 -4.89 14.02
CA GLY A 307 -5.97 -3.77 14.59
C GLY A 307 -4.46 -3.96 14.57
N TYR A 308 -3.80 -3.47 15.61
CA TYR A 308 -2.35 -3.52 15.75
C TYR A 308 -1.82 -4.94 16.03
N ASP A 309 -2.61 -5.79 16.70
CA ASP A 309 -2.24 -7.15 17.09
C ASP A 309 -2.44 -8.17 15.96
N ALA A 310 -1.78 -7.95 14.81
CA ALA A 310 -1.89 -8.84 13.66
C ALA A 310 -1.03 -10.13 13.80
N SER A 311 -0.37 -10.53 12.72
CA SER A 311 0.47 -11.74 12.70
C SER A 311 1.66 -11.62 13.68
N PRO A 312 2.04 -12.70 14.39
CA PRO A 312 3.19 -12.70 15.31
C PRO A 312 4.52 -12.38 14.63
N ASP A 313 4.62 -12.52 13.31
CA ASP A 313 5.82 -12.20 12.54
C ASP A 313 5.80 -10.80 11.92
N ALA A 314 4.74 -10.03 12.14
CA ALA A 314 4.61 -8.69 11.59
C ALA A 314 5.64 -7.71 12.20
N PRO A 315 6.20 -6.79 11.40
CA PRO A 315 7.26 -5.88 11.85
C PRO A 315 6.79 -4.78 12.81
N ASN A 316 5.48 -4.60 12.96
CA ASN A 316 4.88 -3.63 13.86
C ASN A 316 4.94 -4.06 15.34
N LEU A 317 5.00 -5.37 15.62
CA LEU A 317 5.01 -5.86 17.00
C LEU A 317 6.39 -5.66 17.64
N PRO A 318 6.50 -4.95 18.78
CA PRO A 318 7.75 -4.89 19.52
C PRO A 318 8.10 -6.29 20.01
N ARG A 319 9.38 -6.64 19.92
CA ARG A 319 9.91 -7.93 20.39
C ARG A 319 10.78 -7.73 21.59
N ARG A 320 10.64 -8.60 22.60
CA ARG A 320 11.57 -8.71 23.73
C ARG A 320 11.96 -10.19 23.91
N ASP A 321 13.24 -10.45 24.03
CA ASP A 321 13.79 -11.81 24.17
C ASP A 321 13.28 -12.75 23.03
N GLY A 322 13.20 -12.21 21.79
CA GLY A 322 12.70 -12.91 20.61
C GLY A 322 11.18 -13.12 20.55
N ARG A 323 10.43 -12.74 21.59
CA ARG A 323 8.96 -12.93 21.67
C ARG A 323 8.22 -11.65 21.30
N PRO A 324 7.19 -11.72 20.43
CA PRO A 324 6.33 -10.57 20.14
C PRO A 324 5.55 -10.17 21.39
N GLN A 325 5.33 -8.87 21.56
CA GLN A 325 4.51 -8.28 22.60
C GLN A 325 3.26 -7.69 21.96
N TYR A 326 2.10 -7.87 22.58
CA TYR A 326 0.82 -7.53 21.98
C TYR A 326 0.12 -6.41 22.76
N LEU A 327 -0.61 -5.55 22.06
CA LEU A 327 -1.39 -4.46 22.65
C LEU A 327 -2.38 -4.96 23.71
N ARG A 328 -3.01 -6.10 23.50
CA ARG A 328 -3.95 -6.70 24.46
C ARG A 328 -3.34 -7.00 25.84
N ASP A 329 -2.00 -7.18 25.89
CA ASP A 329 -1.28 -7.50 27.13
C ASP A 329 -0.71 -6.22 27.81
N HIS A 330 -0.74 -5.08 27.09
CA HIS A 330 -0.19 -3.79 27.51
C HIS A 330 -1.22 -2.66 27.45
N GLY A 331 -2.49 -2.96 27.75
CA GLY A 331 -3.59 -2.00 27.67
C GLY A 331 -3.45 -0.79 28.62
N ALA A 332 -2.80 -0.94 29.79
CA ALA A 332 -2.62 0.17 30.72
C ALA A 332 -1.68 1.25 30.17
N PRO A 333 -0.42 0.97 29.78
CA PRO A 333 0.43 2.00 29.18
C PRO A 333 -0.19 2.61 27.90
N PHE A 334 -0.88 1.85 27.08
CA PHE A 334 -1.61 2.38 25.94
C PHE A 334 -2.69 3.39 26.35
N ALA A 335 -3.52 3.07 27.35
CA ALA A 335 -4.57 3.96 27.83
C ALA A 335 -4.00 5.24 28.46
N ASP A 336 -2.88 5.15 29.17
CA ASP A 336 -2.17 6.30 29.75
C ASP A 336 -1.65 7.23 28.64
N GLY A 337 -1.09 6.67 27.56
CA GLY A 337 -0.68 7.43 26.38
C GLY A 337 -1.84 8.16 25.71
N VAL A 338 -2.98 7.48 25.53
CA VAL A 338 -4.21 8.08 24.98
C VAL A 338 -4.67 9.25 25.86
N ALA A 339 -4.71 9.08 27.18
CA ALA A 339 -5.16 10.11 28.12
C ALA A 339 -4.25 11.33 28.06
N GLU A 340 -2.93 11.13 28.04
CA GLU A 340 -1.96 12.23 27.99
C GLU A 340 -2.06 13.01 26.68
N ALA A 341 -2.12 12.32 25.53
CA ALA A 341 -2.26 12.98 24.24
C ALA A 341 -3.56 13.78 24.13
N ARG A 342 -4.68 13.25 24.62
CA ARG A 342 -5.94 13.99 24.69
C ARG A 342 -5.85 15.25 25.53
N ARG A 343 -5.15 15.18 26.66
CA ARG A 343 -4.91 16.35 27.54
C ARG A 343 -4.09 17.44 26.80
N VAL A 344 -3.03 17.02 26.11
CA VAL A 344 -2.20 17.95 25.31
C VAL A 344 -2.99 18.55 24.15
N LEU A 345 -3.73 17.75 23.40
CA LEU A 345 -4.58 18.22 22.30
C LEU A 345 -5.64 19.22 22.79
N ALA A 346 -6.28 18.97 23.94
CA ALA A 346 -7.22 19.91 24.53
C ALA A 346 -6.55 21.24 24.95
N ALA A 347 -5.35 21.18 25.49
CA ALA A 347 -4.61 22.38 25.93
C ALA A 347 -4.00 23.17 24.76
N ARG A 348 -3.63 22.50 23.66
CA ARG A 348 -2.87 23.08 22.53
C ARG A 348 -3.66 23.18 21.23
N GLY A 349 -4.89 22.71 21.18
CA GLY A 349 -5.69 22.64 19.97
C GLY A 349 -5.82 23.96 19.23
N ALA A 350 -6.00 25.09 19.95
CA ALA A 350 -6.07 26.41 19.35
C ALA A 350 -4.75 26.82 18.64
N ALA A 351 -3.59 26.48 19.22
CA ALA A 351 -2.29 26.76 18.60
C ALA A 351 -1.98 25.79 17.47
N LEU A 352 -2.37 24.51 17.60
CA LEU A 352 -2.23 23.52 16.54
C LEU A 352 -2.96 23.91 15.27
N THR A 353 -4.14 24.51 15.40
CA THR A 353 -5.01 24.97 14.31
C THR A 353 -4.83 26.44 13.93
N ALA A 354 -3.87 27.16 14.53
CA ALA A 354 -3.59 28.56 14.22
C ALA A 354 -3.10 28.71 12.75
N PRO A 355 -3.23 29.90 12.12
CA PRO A 355 -2.74 30.13 10.76
C PRO A 355 -1.25 29.87 10.57
N ASP A 356 -0.47 30.00 11.64
CA ASP A 356 0.95 29.67 11.76
C ASP A 356 1.20 28.29 12.42
N GLY A 357 0.13 27.58 12.71
CA GLY A 357 0.22 26.23 13.29
C GLY A 357 0.57 25.13 12.27
N PRO A 358 1.04 23.97 12.74
CA PRO A 358 1.59 22.92 11.88
C PRO A 358 0.54 22.30 10.94
N LEU A 359 -0.76 22.36 11.25
CA LEU A 359 -1.80 21.79 10.38
C LEU A 359 -2.00 22.56 9.08
N THR A 360 -1.54 23.82 8.97
CA THR A 360 -1.63 24.60 7.73
C THR A 360 -0.81 23.98 6.60
N ALA A 361 0.28 23.26 6.93
CA ALA A 361 1.09 22.52 5.95
C ALA A 361 0.32 21.37 5.26
N LEU A 362 -0.80 20.95 5.84
CA LEU A 362 -1.66 19.88 5.31
C LEU A 362 -2.78 20.41 4.39
N ALA A 363 -2.92 21.72 4.27
CA ALA A 363 -3.95 22.35 3.41
C ALA A 363 -3.64 22.11 1.92
N GLY A 364 -4.68 21.79 1.13
CA GLY A 364 -4.56 21.51 -0.30
C GLY A 364 -3.75 20.26 -0.63
N ARG A 365 -3.56 19.37 0.36
CA ARG A 365 -2.95 18.04 0.11
C ARG A 365 -4.03 17.05 -0.29
N ARG A 366 -3.60 15.91 -0.82
CA ARG A 366 -4.51 14.84 -1.26
C ARG A 366 -4.42 13.66 -0.30
N ALA A 367 -5.52 13.37 0.39
CA ALA A 367 -5.67 12.20 1.25
C ALA A 367 -6.31 11.05 0.46
N ARG A 368 -5.81 9.83 0.61
CA ARG A 368 -6.42 8.63 0.04
C ARG A 368 -7.83 8.46 0.60
N VAL A 369 -8.77 8.14 -0.27
CA VAL A 369 -10.15 7.82 0.10
C VAL A 369 -10.41 6.35 -0.12
N VAL A 370 -10.69 5.64 0.97
CA VAL A 370 -11.05 4.22 0.94
C VAL A 370 -12.58 4.11 0.95
N LEU A 371 -13.19 4.08 -0.24
CA LEU A 371 -14.65 3.93 -0.38
C LEU A 371 -15.12 2.49 -0.11
N ARG A 372 -14.26 1.52 -0.34
CA ARG A 372 -14.55 0.08 -0.20
C ARG A 372 -13.34 -0.62 0.40
N PRO A 373 -13.55 -1.70 1.17
CA PRO A 373 -12.44 -2.52 1.65
C PRO A 373 -11.56 -3.02 0.50
N THR A 374 -10.24 -2.90 0.63
CA THR A 374 -9.28 -3.29 -0.41
C THR A 374 -9.37 -4.77 -0.75
N GLU A 375 -9.78 -5.62 0.21
CA GLU A 375 -10.05 -7.05 -0.02
C GLU A 375 -11.18 -7.28 -1.04
N LEU A 376 -12.14 -6.36 -1.14
CA LEU A 376 -13.17 -6.47 -2.18
C LEU A 376 -12.53 -6.31 -3.56
N TYR A 377 -11.69 -5.30 -3.75
CA TYR A 377 -10.99 -5.09 -5.02
C TYR A 377 -10.06 -6.27 -5.34
N GLY A 378 -9.33 -6.80 -4.36
CA GLY A 378 -8.54 -8.01 -4.53
C GLY A 378 -9.36 -9.20 -5.04
N ARG A 379 -10.55 -9.44 -4.48
CA ARG A 379 -11.48 -10.48 -4.96
C ARG A 379 -12.01 -10.22 -6.37
N LEU A 380 -12.27 -8.95 -6.73
CA LEU A 380 -12.71 -8.58 -8.07
C LEU A 380 -11.59 -8.79 -9.10
N LEU A 381 -10.35 -8.46 -8.78
CA LEU A 381 -9.17 -8.74 -9.62
C LEU A 381 -8.96 -10.25 -9.80
N LEU A 382 -9.10 -11.05 -8.75
CA LEU A 382 -9.08 -12.51 -8.86
C LEU A 382 -10.22 -13.05 -9.75
N HIS A 383 -11.41 -12.42 -9.71
CA HIS A 383 -12.50 -12.78 -10.60
C HIS A 383 -12.14 -12.51 -12.07
N LEU A 384 -11.55 -11.34 -12.40
CA LEU A 384 -11.10 -11.02 -13.76
C LEU A 384 -10.06 -12.00 -14.29
N ALA A 385 -9.19 -12.50 -13.42
CA ALA A 385 -8.20 -13.52 -13.75
C ALA A 385 -8.80 -14.96 -13.76
N SER A 386 -10.08 -15.14 -13.43
CA SER A 386 -10.68 -16.48 -13.37
C SER A 386 -11.04 -17.04 -14.77
N ALA A 387 -11.04 -18.37 -14.90
CA ALA A 387 -11.39 -19.03 -16.15
C ALA A 387 -12.80 -18.66 -16.67
N PRO A 388 -13.86 -18.51 -15.85
CA PRO A 388 -15.14 -18.02 -16.32
C PRO A 388 -15.07 -16.64 -16.98
N ALA A 389 -14.42 -15.66 -16.36
CA ALA A 389 -14.27 -14.31 -16.87
C ALA A 389 -13.44 -14.29 -18.17
N LEU A 390 -12.36 -15.05 -18.22
CA LEU A 390 -11.45 -15.11 -19.37
C LEU A 390 -12.05 -15.76 -20.61
N ARG A 391 -13.23 -16.39 -20.51
CA ARG A 391 -14.01 -16.95 -21.63
C ARG A 391 -15.02 -15.98 -22.20
N THR A 392 -15.40 -14.94 -21.47
CA THR A 392 -16.41 -13.98 -21.92
C THR A 392 -15.77 -12.87 -22.77
N GLN A 393 -16.57 -12.26 -23.67
CA GLN A 393 -16.10 -11.20 -24.53
C GLN A 393 -15.68 -9.95 -23.75
N ASP A 394 -16.43 -9.61 -22.69
CA ASP A 394 -16.17 -8.48 -21.80
C ASP A 394 -15.15 -8.78 -20.70
N GLY A 395 -14.63 -10.03 -20.60
CA GLY A 395 -13.69 -10.42 -19.55
C GLY A 395 -14.29 -10.40 -18.14
N GLY A 396 -15.61 -10.48 -18.01
CA GLY A 396 -16.31 -10.47 -16.73
C GLY A 396 -16.56 -9.05 -16.15
N LEU A 397 -16.28 -7.99 -16.90
CA LEU A 397 -16.43 -6.59 -16.45
C LEU A 397 -17.88 -6.23 -16.12
N ALA A 398 -18.86 -6.70 -16.88
CA ALA A 398 -20.28 -6.46 -16.58
C ALA A 398 -20.70 -7.02 -15.21
N ARG A 399 -20.13 -8.15 -14.80
CA ARG A 399 -20.37 -8.73 -13.46
C ARG A 399 -19.75 -7.90 -12.35
N ILE A 400 -18.57 -7.34 -12.60
CA ILE A 400 -17.90 -6.44 -11.66
C ILE A 400 -18.68 -5.14 -11.52
N ASP A 401 -19.10 -4.54 -12.63
CA ASP A 401 -19.92 -3.33 -12.64
C ASP A 401 -21.19 -3.52 -11.80
N LEU A 402 -21.89 -4.65 -11.99
CA LEU A 402 -23.03 -5.02 -11.16
C LEU A 402 -22.67 -5.23 -9.69
N ALA A 403 -21.50 -5.79 -9.39
CA ALA A 403 -21.04 -5.97 -8.01
C ALA A 403 -20.75 -4.61 -7.35
N LEU A 404 -20.07 -3.71 -8.04
CA LEU A 404 -19.78 -2.36 -7.57
C LEU A 404 -21.04 -1.54 -7.33
N SER A 405 -22.06 -1.66 -8.18
CA SER A 405 -23.32 -0.92 -8.03
C SER A 405 -24.11 -1.26 -6.76
N ARG A 406 -23.87 -2.43 -6.16
CA ARG A 406 -24.52 -2.87 -4.91
C ARG A 406 -23.97 -2.21 -3.65
N TYR A 407 -22.78 -1.63 -3.72
CA TYR A 407 -22.06 -1.04 -2.58
C TYR A 407 -21.96 0.48 -2.73
N ARG A 408 -23.11 1.12 -2.87
CA ARG A 408 -23.20 2.56 -3.01
C ARG A 408 -23.03 3.25 -1.65
N ASP A 409 -22.17 4.27 -1.60
CA ASP A 409 -22.06 5.13 -0.43
C ASP A 409 -23.11 6.26 -0.52
N PRO A 410 -23.95 6.48 0.53
CA PRO A 410 -24.99 7.48 0.52
C PRO A 410 -24.49 8.92 0.57
N VAL A 411 -23.21 9.16 0.87
CA VAL A 411 -22.61 10.48 0.95
C VAL A 411 -22.44 11.10 -0.45
N LEU A 412 -22.18 10.27 -1.47
CA LEU A 412 -22.02 10.75 -2.84
C LEU A 412 -23.36 10.88 -3.56
N SER A 413 -23.52 11.95 -4.36
CA SER A 413 -24.64 12.10 -5.29
C SER A 413 -24.65 10.99 -6.34
N ASP A 414 -25.79 10.78 -7.01
CA ASP A 414 -25.92 9.77 -8.07
C ASP A 414 -24.91 9.96 -9.18
N ASP A 415 -24.70 11.20 -9.63
CA ASP A 415 -23.77 11.51 -10.72
C ASP A 415 -22.30 11.33 -10.30
N ALA A 416 -21.95 11.77 -9.09
CA ALA A 416 -20.60 11.54 -8.52
C ALA A 416 -20.32 10.04 -8.39
N TRP A 417 -21.31 9.27 -7.88
CA TRP A 417 -21.18 7.84 -7.74
C TRP A 417 -20.98 7.13 -9.09
N ALA A 418 -21.77 7.47 -10.11
CA ALA A 418 -21.61 6.89 -11.44
C ALA A 418 -20.22 7.19 -12.04
N THR A 419 -19.66 8.37 -11.74
CA THR A 419 -18.33 8.73 -12.20
C THR A 419 -17.24 7.94 -11.48
N VAL A 420 -17.35 7.80 -10.15
CA VAL A 420 -16.46 6.98 -9.32
C VAL A 420 -16.50 5.52 -9.78
N GLN A 421 -17.69 4.94 -9.97
CA GLN A 421 -17.83 3.55 -10.39
C GLN A 421 -17.17 3.28 -11.75
N ARG A 422 -17.25 4.23 -12.70
CA ARG A 422 -16.52 4.13 -13.98
C ARG A 422 -15.02 4.14 -13.78
N ALA A 423 -14.49 5.00 -12.90
CA ALA A 423 -13.06 5.05 -12.59
C ALA A 423 -12.59 3.77 -11.90
N GLU A 424 -13.36 3.23 -10.94
CA GLU A 424 -13.08 1.93 -10.31
C GLU A 424 -13.05 0.79 -11.33
N LEU A 425 -14.03 0.74 -12.23
CA LEU A 425 -14.11 -0.29 -13.26
C LEU A 425 -12.93 -0.21 -14.24
N ALA A 426 -12.52 1.01 -14.62
CA ALA A 426 -11.36 1.23 -15.49
C ALA A 426 -10.05 0.76 -14.82
N ALA A 427 -9.84 1.09 -13.54
CA ALA A 427 -8.69 0.64 -12.79
C ALA A 427 -8.64 -0.90 -12.68
N LEU A 428 -9.76 -1.53 -12.32
CA LEU A 428 -9.86 -3.00 -12.24
C LEU A 428 -9.61 -3.67 -13.60
N ALA A 429 -10.14 -3.10 -14.68
CA ALA A 429 -9.88 -3.60 -16.04
C ALA A 429 -8.39 -3.51 -16.43
N ALA A 430 -7.68 -2.53 -15.89
CA ALA A 430 -6.23 -2.40 -16.01
C ALA A 430 -5.44 -3.34 -15.08
N GLY A 431 -6.09 -4.09 -14.19
CA GLY A 431 -5.45 -4.96 -13.21
C GLY A 431 -4.93 -4.21 -11.98
N ASP A 432 -5.41 -3.00 -11.75
CA ASP A 432 -5.05 -2.16 -10.61
C ASP A 432 -6.14 -2.18 -9.53
N VAL A 433 -5.73 -2.00 -8.28
CA VAL A 433 -6.65 -1.63 -7.20
C VAL A 433 -7.02 -0.15 -7.39
N PRO A 434 -8.30 0.22 -7.41
CA PRO A 434 -8.72 1.61 -7.53
C PRO A 434 -8.08 2.50 -6.46
N TYR A 435 -7.61 3.67 -6.87
CA TYR A 435 -6.99 4.66 -5.98
C TYR A 435 -7.68 6.01 -6.17
N LEU A 436 -8.32 6.46 -5.11
CA LEU A 436 -9.06 7.72 -5.08
C LEU A 436 -8.45 8.64 -4.03
N VAL A 437 -8.43 9.93 -4.29
CA VAL A 437 -7.92 10.92 -3.35
C VAL A 437 -8.88 12.10 -3.22
N ALA A 438 -8.96 12.67 -2.03
CA ALA A 438 -9.70 13.91 -1.78
C ALA A 438 -8.77 15.04 -1.39
N ASP A 439 -9.06 16.23 -1.88
CA ASP A 439 -8.40 17.45 -1.42
C ASP A 439 -8.79 17.73 0.04
N THR A 440 -7.79 17.92 0.91
CA THR A 440 -7.98 18.07 2.35
C THR A 440 -8.67 19.38 2.74
N THR A 441 -8.82 20.33 1.81
CA THR A 441 -9.44 21.64 2.04
C THR A 441 -10.80 21.75 1.37
N THR A 442 -10.93 21.29 0.11
CA THR A 442 -12.16 21.48 -0.67
C THR A 442 -13.08 20.27 -0.64
N GLY A 443 -12.56 19.08 -0.36
CA GLY A 443 -13.29 17.81 -0.47
C GLY A 443 -13.54 17.38 -1.91
N ASP A 444 -12.79 17.94 -2.86
CA ASP A 444 -12.85 17.53 -4.27
C ASP A 444 -12.27 16.12 -4.40
N LEU A 445 -13.02 15.23 -5.04
CA LEU A 445 -12.63 13.82 -5.25
C LEU A 445 -11.96 13.68 -6.62
N HIS A 446 -10.80 13.06 -6.63
CA HIS A 446 -9.98 12.82 -7.81
C HIS A 446 -9.63 11.33 -7.95
N ASP A 447 -9.34 10.91 -9.17
CA ASP A 447 -8.70 9.62 -9.44
C ASP A 447 -7.17 9.68 -9.22
N ALA A 448 -6.51 8.57 -9.48
CA ALA A 448 -5.07 8.44 -9.34
C ALA A 448 -4.26 9.34 -10.31
N ASP A 449 -4.82 9.69 -11.46
CA ASP A 449 -4.22 10.63 -12.43
C ASP A 449 -4.39 12.10 -12.01
N GLY A 450 -5.17 12.35 -10.96
CA GLY A 450 -5.54 13.66 -10.51
C GLY A 450 -6.70 14.30 -11.29
N SER A 451 -7.40 13.53 -12.14
CA SER A 451 -8.61 13.98 -12.82
C SER A 451 -9.74 14.17 -11.81
N LEU A 452 -10.44 15.28 -11.89
CA LEU A 452 -11.58 15.57 -11.02
C LEU A 452 -12.74 14.64 -11.34
N LEU A 453 -13.14 13.84 -10.37
CA LEU A 453 -14.31 12.97 -10.46
C LEU A 453 -15.58 13.65 -9.97
N ALA A 454 -15.48 14.41 -8.86
CA ALA A 454 -16.59 15.15 -8.30
C ALA A 454 -16.08 16.31 -7.44
N ALA A 455 -16.58 17.52 -7.70
CA ALA A 455 -16.24 18.70 -6.93
C ALA A 455 -17.02 18.72 -5.61
N ARG A 456 -16.32 19.04 -4.51
CA ARG A 456 -16.91 19.15 -3.15
C ARG A 456 -17.80 17.96 -2.78
N ALA A 457 -17.36 16.78 -3.20
CA ALA A 457 -18.12 15.55 -3.05
C ALA A 457 -18.12 15.03 -1.60
N LEU A 458 -17.10 15.37 -0.84
CA LEU A 458 -16.85 14.87 0.50
C LEU A 458 -16.66 16.04 1.47
N GLU A 459 -17.03 15.84 2.74
CA GLU A 459 -16.79 16.83 3.79
C GLU A 459 -15.33 16.76 4.25
N PRO A 460 -14.51 17.79 4.00
CA PRO A 460 -13.11 17.77 4.38
C PRO A 460 -12.93 17.96 5.89
N VAL A 461 -12.00 17.21 6.47
CA VAL A 461 -11.74 17.23 7.93
C VAL A 461 -10.97 18.50 8.34
N LEU A 462 -10.01 18.92 7.53
CA LEU A 462 -9.10 20.01 7.90
C LEU A 462 -9.79 21.36 8.16
N PRO A 463 -10.75 21.84 7.34
CA PRO A 463 -11.48 23.08 7.65
C PRO A 463 -12.27 22.99 8.95
N ALA A 464 -12.86 21.82 9.26
CA ALA A 464 -13.57 21.60 10.52
C ALA A 464 -12.62 21.71 11.72
N LEU A 465 -11.41 21.15 11.63
CA LEU A 465 -10.37 21.28 12.66
C LEU A 465 -9.92 22.75 12.82
N LEU A 466 -9.68 23.45 11.71
CA LEU A 466 -9.24 24.83 11.75
C LEU A 466 -10.32 25.81 12.23
N THR A 467 -11.62 25.48 12.07
CA THR A 467 -12.75 26.32 12.50
C THR A 467 -13.28 26.01 13.89
N CYS A 468 -12.88 24.90 14.50
CA CYS A 468 -13.33 24.48 15.84
C CYS A 468 -12.92 25.45 16.98
N ARG A 469 -12.44 26.66 16.64
CA ARG A 469 -12.02 27.76 17.52
C ARG A 469 -13.15 28.43 18.30
N THR A 470 -14.42 28.20 18.01
CA THR A 470 -15.52 29.08 18.44
C THR A 470 -16.56 28.47 19.36
N ARG A 471 -16.33 27.28 19.88
CA ARG A 471 -17.22 26.75 20.93
C ARG A 471 -16.43 26.60 22.25
N PRO A 472 -16.54 27.57 23.19
CA PRO A 472 -16.24 27.30 24.59
C PRO A 472 -17.29 26.31 25.07
N GLY A 473 -16.85 25.08 25.40
CA GLY A 473 -17.67 24.04 26.00
C GLY A 473 -17.57 24.05 27.50
#